data_13123da3d77345e3f4af2eb8a2dd0171
#
_entry.id   13123da3d77345e3f4af2eb8a2dd0171
#
_cell.length_a   1.000
_cell.length_b   1.000
_cell.length_c   1.000
_cell.angle_alpha   90.00
_cell.angle_beta   90.00
_cell.angle_gamma   90.00
#
_symmetry.space_group_name_H-M   'P 1'
#
loop_
_entity.id
_entity.type
_entity.pdbx_description
1 polymer ?
#
loop_
_entity_poly.entity_id
_entity_poly.type
_entity_poly.pdbx_seq_one_letter_code
_entity_poly.pdbx_strand_id
1 'polypeptide(L)'
;MTYGRSDMVIPLISHPNRDTSPVKHVSKALSNPMPTHSETRFLPYTPQQMYALVADVPSYPDFLPWCAAARVRRVTPSGGSEVMEADLVISFKVFRERFGSRVVLSPDQHRIDTEYLDGPFRYMKSSWAFSPAEGGCEVSFFVDFEFRNAILQGIIGVVFNEAMQRIVRAFERRAAALYG
;
A
#
# COMPACT_ATOMS: atom_id res chain seq x y z
N MET A 1 -6.19 -48.75 -61.72
CA MET A 1 -7.39 -48.38 -62.52
C MET A 1 -7.74 -46.95 -62.05
N THR A 2 -7.33 -46.08 -62.87
CA THR A 2 -8.05 -45.06 -63.67
C THR A 2 -8.45 -43.86 -62.88
N TYR A 3 -7.73 -42.79 -63.03
CA TYR A 3 -7.81 -41.66 -64.01
C TYR A 3 -8.98 -40.70 -63.80
N GLY A 4 -8.61 -39.40 -63.79
CA GLY A 4 -9.44 -38.24 -64.12
C GLY A 4 -9.01 -37.00 -63.39
N ARG A 5 -8.13 -36.28 -63.72
CA ARG A 5 -7.70 -35.13 -64.52
C ARG A 5 -8.85 -34.22 -65.00
N SER A 6 -8.80 -32.96 -64.66
CA SER A 6 -8.93 -31.76 -65.52
C SER A 6 -9.26 -30.57 -64.68
N ASP A 7 -8.40 -29.65 -64.58
CA ASP A 7 -8.12 -28.44 -65.36
C ASP A 7 -9.11 -27.29 -65.14
N MET A 8 -8.49 -26.23 -64.61
CA MET A 8 -8.37 -24.88 -65.18
C MET A 8 -9.66 -24.04 -65.24
N VAL A 9 -9.61 -22.91 -64.54
CA VAL A 9 -9.55 -21.58 -65.17
C VAL A 9 -9.62 -20.51 -64.14
N ILE A 10 -8.60 -19.63 -64.15
CA ILE A 10 -8.62 -18.30 -63.53
C ILE A 10 -9.36 -17.35 -64.45
N PRO A 11 -10.06 -16.34 -63.96
CA PRO A 11 -9.58 -15.03 -64.29
C PRO A 11 -9.56 -14.04 -63.10
N LEU A 12 -8.52 -13.23 -63.16
CA LEU A 12 -8.38 -11.90 -62.60
C LEU A 12 -9.64 -11.04 -62.76
N ILE A 13 -9.85 -10.11 -61.87
CA ILE A 13 -10.00 -8.65 -62.10
C ILE A 13 -10.34 -7.97 -60.76
N SER A 14 -9.38 -7.15 -60.29
CA SER A 14 -9.48 -5.67 -60.11
C SER A 14 -10.31 -5.15 -58.94
N HIS A 15 -9.62 -4.66 -58.03
CA HIS A 15 -9.25 -3.29 -57.63
C HIS A 15 -10.07 -2.72 -56.49
N PRO A 16 -9.64 -1.60 -55.91
CA PRO A 16 -9.21 -1.58 -54.52
C PRO A 16 -10.20 -0.77 -53.72
N ASN A 17 -10.38 -1.08 -52.49
CA ASN A 17 -10.94 -0.08 -51.58
C ASN A 17 -9.98 0.16 -50.46
N ARG A 18 -9.29 1.30 -50.56
CA ARG A 18 -8.59 1.95 -49.47
C ARG A 18 -9.64 2.37 -48.47
N ASP A 19 -9.74 1.65 -47.40
CA ASP A 19 -10.35 2.21 -46.20
C ASP A 19 -9.23 2.49 -45.18
N THR A 20 -8.72 3.69 -45.32
CA THR A 20 -7.84 4.33 -44.32
C THR A 20 -8.71 4.84 -43.21
N SER A 21 -9.13 3.94 -42.35
CA SER A 21 -9.63 4.35 -41.01
C SER A 21 -8.44 4.66 -40.14
N PRO A 22 -8.38 5.88 -39.53
CA PRO A 22 -7.29 6.20 -38.63
C PRO A 22 -7.39 5.32 -37.40
N VAL A 23 -6.34 4.53 -37.16
CA VAL A 23 -6.13 3.85 -35.89
C VAL A 23 -6.17 4.91 -34.81
N LYS A 24 -7.26 4.96 -34.07
CA LYS A 24 -7.33 5.77 -32.86
C LYS A 24 -6.22 5.26 -31.94
N HIS A 25 -5.14 6.01 -31.86
CA HIS A 25 -4.21 5.92 -30.77
C HIS A 25 -5.01 6.05 -29.47
N VAL A 26 -5.31 4.93 -28.86
CA VAL A 26 -5.71 4.91 -27.48
C VAL A 26 -4.47 5.40 -26.73
N SER A 27 -4.49 6.66 -26.38
CA SER A 27 -3.56 7.20 -25.40
C SER A 27 -3.67 6.33 -24.16
N LYS A 28 -2.69 5.45 -24.00
CA LYS A 28 -2.43 4.75 -22.74
C LYS A 28 -2.20 5.88 -21.74
N ALA A 29 -3.23 6.21 -20.99
CA ALA A 29 -3.10 7.11 -19.86
C ALA A 29 -1.91 6.58 -19.06
N LEU A 30 -0.86 7.38 -18.96
CA LEU A 30 0.26 7.17 -18.07
C LEU A 30 -0.35 7.21 -16.67
N SER A 31 -0.81 6.07 -16.18
CA SER A 31 -1.05 5.90 -14.77
C SER A 31 0.31 6.05 -14.11
N ASN A 32 0.55 7.18 -13.48
CA ASN A 32 1.66 7.29 -12.56
C ASN A 32 1.58 6.08 -11.63
N PRO A 33 2.66 5.29 -11.51
CA PRO A 33 2.64 4.16 -10.59
C PRO A 33 2.25 4.69 -9.22
N MET A 34 1.23 4.08 -8.65
CA MET A 34 0.72 4.41 -7.32
C MET A 34 1.85 4.20 -6.32
N PRO A 35 2.08 5.12 -5.36
CA PRO A 35 3.15 4.96 -4.42
C PRO A 35 2.86 3.75 -3.51
N THR A 36 3.62 2.69 -3.71
CA THR A 36 3.65 1.51 -2.85
C THR A 36 5.00 1.42 -2.19
N HIS A 37 5.03 0.98 -0.94
CA HIS A 37 6.27 0.66 -0.24
C HIS A 37 6.17 -0.74 0.35
N SER A 38 7.23 -1.53 0.17
CA SER A 38 7.38 -2.85 0.78
C SER A 38 8.81 -2.98 1.26
N GLU A 39 8.98 -3.33 2.52
CA GLU A 39 10.28 -3.44 3.15
C GLU A 39 10.26 -4.57 4.20
N THR A 40 11.37 -5.31 4.31
CA THR A 40 11.60 -6.29 5.37
C THR A 40 12.91 -5.96 6.06
N ARG A 41 12.91 -5.95 7.40
CA ARG A 41 14.10 -5.68 8.22
C ARG A 41 14.19 -6.67 9.38
N PHE A 42 15.42 -7.09 9.68
CA PHE A 42 15.71 -7.78 10.93
C PHE A 42 15.87 -6.77 12.06
N LEU A 43 15.22 -7.04 13.20
CA LEU A 43 15.37 -6.28 14.44
C LEU A 43 15.63 -7.23 15.62
N PRO A 44 16.53 -6.86 16.57
CA PRO A 44 16.92 -7.72 17.70
C PRO A 44 15.90 -7.70 18.83
N TYR A 45 14.60 -7.76 18.49
CA TYR A 45 13.47 -7.76 19.41
C TYR A 45 12.53 -8.91 19.09
N THR A 46 11.74 -9.36 20.05
CA THR A 46 10.79 -10.44 19.81
C THR A 46 9.63 -10.01 18.89
N PRO A 47 8.99 -10.92 18.16
CA PRO A 47 7.78 -10.62 17.40
C PRO A 47 6.69 -9.95 18.25
N GLN A 48 6.52 -10.39 19.50
CA GLN A 48 5.55 -9.85 20.44
C GLN A 48 5.85 -8.39 20.81
N GLN A 49 7.13 -8.05 21.04
CA GLN A 49 7.55 -6.68 21.34
C GLN A 49 7.26 -5.75 20.15
N MET A 50 7.64 -6.18 18.95
CA MET A 50 7.40 -5.38 17.75
C MET A 50 5.91 -5.26 17.40
N TYR A 51 5.15 -6.34 17.57
CA TYR A 51 3.70 -6.32 17.43
C TYR A 51 3.06 -5.33 18.42
N ALA A 52 3.39 -5.41 19.70
CA ALA A 52 2.85 -4.53 20.74
C ALA A 52 3.16 -3.06 20.45
N LEU A 53 4.37 -2.75 20.00
CA LEU A 53 4.77 -1.40 19.62
C LEU A 53 3.93 -0.83 18.46
N VAL A 54 3.68 -1.63 17.41
CA VAL A 54 2.90 -1.18 16.26
C VAL A 54 1.39 -1.18 16.54
N ALA A 55 0.91 -2.03 17.44
CA ALA A 55 -0.49 -2.04 17.87
C ALA A 55 -0.85 -0.83 18.76
N ASP A 56 0.13 -0.21 19.42
CA ASP A 56 -0.08 0.95 20.32
C ASP A 56 -0.25 2.26 19.54
N VAL A 57 -1.33 2.33 18.76
CA VAL A 57 -1.68 3.51 17.95
C VAL A 57 -1.77 4.82 18.77
N PRO A 58 -2.29 4.84 20.04
CA PRO A 58 -2.34 6.05 20.84
C PRO A 58 -0.98 6.72 21.06
N SER A 59 0.11 5.96 21.09
CA SER A 59 1.46 6.50 21.31
C SER A 59 2.13 7.08 20.06
N TYR A 60 1.54 6.92 18.89
CA TYR A 60 2.13 7.37 17.62
C TYR A 60 2.53 8.85 17.57
N PRO A 61 1.76 9.80 18.15
CA PRO A 61 2.15 11.20 18.19
C PRO A 61 3.47 11.47 18.94
N ASP A 62 3.87 10.57 19.84
CA ASP A 62 5.07 10.76 20.66
C ASP A 62 6.36 10.52 19.86
N PHE A 63 6.30 9.74 18.77
CA PHE A 63 7.52 9.32 18.06
C PHE A 63 7.44 9.32 16.54
N LEU A 64 6.23 9.18 15.94
CA LEU A 64 6.10 9.18 14.49
C LEU A 64 6.21 10.58 13.91
N PRO A 65 7.03 10.80 12.87
CA PRO A 65 7.09 12.07 12.18
C PRO A 65 5.72 12.42 11.60
N TRP A 66 5.36 13.69 11.73
CA TRP A 66 4.13 14.26 11.20
C TRP A 66 2.82 13.73 11.80
N CYS A 67 2.84 12.78 12.70
CA CYS A 67 1.65 12.37 13.42
C CYS A 67 1.35 13.38 14.54
N ALA A 68 0.37 14.24 14.30
CA ALA A 68 0.01 15.31 15.24
C ALA A 68 -0.99 14.85 16.31
N ALA A 69 -1.77 13.83 16.03
CA ALA A 69 -2.70 13.20 16.97
C ALA A 69 -3.08 11.79 16.52
N ALA A 70 -3.40 10.94 17.48
CA ALA A 70 -3.97 9.63 17.27
C ALA A 70 -5.10 9.40 18.29
N ARG A 71 -6.19 8.76 17.85
CA ARG A 71 -7.34 8.48 18.71
C ARG A 71 -7.96 7.14 18.31
N VAL A 72 -8.09 6.24 19.27
CA VAL A 72 -8.91 5.03 19.11
C VAL A 72 -10.37 5.39 19.36
N ARG A 73 -11.22 5.11 18.38
CA ARG A 73 -12.67 5.29 18.47
C ARG A 73 -13.33 4.11 19.15
N ARG A 74 -12.93 2.90 18.78
CA ARG A 74 -13.53 1.65 19.24
C ARG A 74 -12.56 0.49 19.04
N VAL A 75 -12.66 -0.50 19.92
CA VAL A 75 -12.04 -1.83 19.75
C VAL A 75 -13.15 -2.87 19.92
N THR A 76 -13.22 -3.82 19.02
CA THR A 76 -14.23 -4.88 19.02
C THR A 76 -13.56 -6.23 18.82
N PRO A 77 -13.77 -7.22 19.71
CA PRO A 77 -13.28 -8.59 19.51
C PRO A 77 -13.88 -9.23 18.25
N SER A 78 -13.08 -10.01 17.51
CA SER A 78 -13.48 -10.67 16.29
C SER A 78 -12.70 -11.98 16.08
N GLY A 79 -13.21 -13.10 16.56
CA GLY A 79 -12.71 -14.45 16.23
C GLY A 79 -11.22 -14.70 16.52
N GLY A 80 -10.72 -14.31 17.71
CA GLY A 80 -9.31 -14.44 18.09
C GLY A 80 -8.45 -13.26 17.65
N SER A 81 -9.02 -12.28 16.94
CA SER A 81 -8.42 -10.99 16.59
C SER A 81 -9.21 -9.87 17.25
N GLU A 82 -8.71 -8.66 17.15
CA GLU A 82 -9.43 -7.44 17.53
C GLU A 82 -9.50 -6.49 16.33
N VAL A 83 -10.64 -5.83 16.19
CA VAL A 83 -10.83 -4.77 15.19
C VAL A 83 -10.83 -3.43 15.90
N MET A 84 -9.81 -2.63 15.66
CA MET A 84 -9.69 -1.28 16.16
C MET A 84 -10.10 -0.28 15.06
N GLU A 85 -10.96 0.67 15.37
CA GLU A 85 -11.18 1.85 14.54
C GLU A 85 -10.42 3.03 15.16
N ALA A 86 -9.54 3.64 14.37
CA ALA A 86 -8.69 4.71 14.85
C ALA A 86 -8.62 5.88 13.87
N ASP A 87 -8.47 7.08 14.42
CA ASP A 87 -8.15 8.31 13.69
C ASP A 87 -6.69 8.67 13.85
N LEU A 88 -6.06 9.05 12.76
CA LEU A 88 -4.76 9.72 12.75
C LEU A 88 -4.89 11.11 12.13
N VAL A 89 -4.20 12.08 12.72
CA VAL A 89 -4.02 13.41 12.15
C VAL A 89 -2.58 13.56 11.72
N ILE A 90 -2.38 13.68 10.41
CA ILE A 90 -1.05 13.90 9.83
C ILE A 90 -0.90 15.38 9.48
N SER A 91 0.20 15.97 9.93
CA SER A 91 0.55 17.37 9.66
C SER A 91 1.89 17.42 8.94
N PHE A 92 1.86 17.77 7.64
CA PHE A 92 3.05 17.86 6.81
C PHE A 92 3.07 19.18 6.05
N LYS A 93 4.05 20.03 6.33
CA LYS A 93 4.14 21.39 5.77
C LYS A 93 2.84 22.18 6.03
N VAL A 94 2.14 22.57 4.97
CA VAL A 94 0.87 23.31 5.03
C VAL A 94 -0.36 22.41 5.09
N PHE A 95 -0.17 21.11 4.95
CA PHE A 95 -1.26 20.13 4.96
C PHE A 95 -1.47 19.57 6.35
N ARG A 96 -2.71 19.52 6.77
CA ARG A 96 -3.15 18.85 8.00
C ARG A 96 -4.40 18.06 7.68
N GLU A 97 -4.25 16.75 7.62
CA GLU A 97 -5.31 15.84 7.23
C GLU A 97 -5.61 14.83 8.33
N ARG A 98 -6.89 14.57 8.56
CA ARG A 98 -7.36 13.47 9.41
C ARG A 98 -7.83 12.33 8.53
N PHE A 99 -7.48 11.13 8.89
CA PHE A 99 -8.07 9.93 8.29
C PHE A 99 -8.43 8.89 9.35
N GLY A 100 -9.53 8.19 9.08
CA GLY A 100 -9.98 7.02 9.83
C GLY A 100 -9.50 5.74 9.18
N SER A 101 -9.13 4.79 10.01
CA SER A 101 -8.71 3.46 9.59
C SER A 101 -9.34 2.37 10.45
N ARG A 102 -9.55 1.23 9.81
CA ARG A 102 -9.92 -0.04 10.42
C ARG A 102 -8.66 -0.88 10.52
N VAL A 103 -8.25 -1.21 11.73
CA VAL A 103 -7.04 -1.95 12.03
C VAL A 103 -7.42 -3.31 12.57
N VAL A 104 -7.04 -4.38 11.90
CA VAL A 104 -7.22 -5.76 12.36
C VAL A 104 -5.95 -6.19 13.08
N LEU A 105 -6.07 -6.42 14.37
CA LEU A 105 -5.01 -6.86 15.26
C LEU A 105 -5.11 -8.38 15.43
N SER A 106 -4.13 -9.12 14.94
CA SER A 106 -4.07 -10.59 14.98
C SER A 106 -2.86 -11.04 15.80
N PRO A 107 -2.99 -11.07 17.15
CA PRO A 107 -1.85 -11.34 18.05
C PRO A 107 -1.22 -12.71 17.84
N ASP A 108 -2.04 -13.75 17.63
CA ASP A 108 -1.54 -15.12 17.42
C ASP A 108 -0.73 -15.29 16.13
N GLN A 109 -1.01 -14.43 15.14
CA GLN A 109 -0.29 -14.41 13.86
C GLN A 109 0.83 -13.36 13.84
N HIS A 110 0.99 -12.57 14.89
CA HIS A 110 1.88 -11.39 14.92
C HIS A 110 1.70 -10.54 13.66
N ARG A 111 0.44 -10.22 13.33
CA ARG A 111 0.07 -9.50 12.12
C ARG A 111 -0.90 -8.36 12.42
N ILE A 112 -0.72 -7.24 11.71
CA ILE A 112 -1.59 -6.08 11.78
C ILE A 112 -1.92 -5.66 10.35
N ASP A 113 -3.20 -5.64 10.01
CA ASP A 113 -3.69 -5.18 8.71
C ASP A 113 -4.54 -3.92 8.89
N THR A 114 -4.33 -2.94 8.02
CA THR A 114 -5.05 -1.67 8.09
C THR A 114 -5.73 -1.36 6.77
N GLU A 115 -6.98 -0.96 6.87
CA GLU A 115 -7.81 -0.50 5.76
C GLU A 115 -8.32 0.92 6.03
N TYR A 116 -8.49 1.67 4.95
CA TYR A 116 -9.03 3.02 4.98
C TYR A 116 -10.55 3.02 5.25
N LEU A 117 -11.01 3.94 6.10
CA LEU A 117 -12.42 4.19 6.34
C LEU A 117 -12.87 5.53 5.76
N ASP A 118 -12.22 6.61 6.17
CA ASP A 118 -12.60 7.97 5.77
C ASP A 118 -11.40 8.94 5.82
N GLY A 119 -11.47 10.04 5.03
CA GLY A 119 -10.45 11.10 4.98
C GLY A 119 -9.98 11.43 3.55
N PRO A 120 -8.69 11.76 3.35
CA PRO A 120 -8.19 12.33 2.10
C PRO A 120 -7.85 11.30 1.02
N PHE A 121 -7.84 10.01 1.33
CA PHE A 121 -7.46 8.97 0.38
C PHE A 121 -8.62 8.56 -0.53
N ARG A 122 -8.32 8.03 -1.69
CA ARG A 122 -9.23 7.19 -2.48
C ARG A 122 -9.28 5.79 -1.91
N TYR A 123 -8.10 5.28 -1.55
CA TYR A 123 -7.91 4.06 -0.80
C TYR A 123 -6.58 4.14 -0.02
N MET A 124 -6.45 3.33 1.00
CA MET A 124 -5.21 3.05 1.70
C MET A 124 -5.31 1.68 2.34
N LYS A 125 -4.26 0.91 2.22
CA LYS A 125 -4.08 -0.35 2.93
C LYS A 125 -2.64 -0.47 3.38
N SER A 126 -2.44 -1.06 4.53
CA SER A 126 -1.11 -1.43 4.99
C SER A 126 -1.13 -2.75 5.75
N SER A 127 0.01 -3.39 5.82
CA SER A 127 0.17 -4.60 6.62
C SER A 127 1.54 -4.63 7.29
N TRP A 128 1.55 -5.14 8.52
CA TRP A 128 2.73 -5.47 9.27
C TRP A 128 2.72 -6.95 9.61
N ALA A 129 3.86 -7.62 9.47
CA ALA A 129 4.05 -8.98 9.90
C ALA A 129 5.38 -9.10 10.65
N PHE A 130 5.38 -9.86 11.73
CA PHE A 130 6.52 -10.03 12.62
C PHE A 130 6.84 -11.52 12.74
N SER A 131 7.83 -11.99 11.98
CA SER A 131 8.21 -13.41 11.92
C SER A 131 9.40 -13.67 12.83
N PRO A 132 9.38 -14.73 13.65
CA PRO A 132 10.54 -15.09 14.47
C PRO A 132 11.78 -15.34 13.61
N ALA A 133 12.93 -14.84 14.05
CA ALA A 133 14.24 -15.09 13.46
C ALA A 133 15.27 -15.31 14.57
N GLU A 134 16.41 -15.90 14.24
CA GLU A 134 17.48 -16.12 15.21
C GLU A 134 17.97 -14.78 15.78
N GLY A 135 17.87 -14.63 17.09
CA GLY A 135 18.26 -13.41 17.80
C GLY A 135 17.29 -12.22 17.70
N GLY A 136 16.08 -12.43 17.13
CA GLY A 136 15.10 -11.35 17.01
C GLY A 136 13.89 -11.70 16.15
N CYS A 137 13.48 -10.77 15.30
CA CYS A 137 12.42 -11.01 14.32
C CYS A 137 12.68 -10.29 12.98
N GLU A 138 12.10 -10.82 11.92
CA GLU A 138 11.92 -10.12 10.66
C GLU A 138 10.61 -9.31 10.71
N VAL A 139 10.71 -8.02 10.50
CA VAL A 139 9.59 -7.09 10.42
C VAL A 139 9.35 -6.76 8.96
N SER A 140 8.22 -7.21 8.43
CA SER A 140 7.77 -6.88 7.09
C SER A 140 6.70 -5.81 7.15
N PHE A 141 6.88 -4.73 6.40
CA PHE A 141 5.95 -3.61 6.28
C PHE A 141 5.58 -3.40 4.82
N PHE A 142 4.29 -3.28 4.58
CA PHE A 142 3.72 -2.93 3.29
C PHE A 142 2.71 -1.80 3.44
N VAL A 143 2.73 -0.83 2.52
CA VAL A 143 1.69 0.21 2.41
C VAL A 143 1.45 0.58 0.95
N ASP A 144 0.19 0.79 0.63
CA ASP A 144 -0.31 1.18 -0.68
C ASP A 144 -1.47 2.16 -0.50
N PHE A 145 -1.40 3.34 -1.13
CA PHE A 145 -2.44 4.35 -1.00
C PHE A 145 -2.49 5.31 -2.19
N GLU A 146 -3.63 5.99 -2.35
CA GLU A 146 -3.82 7.07 -3.31
C GLU A 146 -4.61 8.21 -2.66
N PHE A 147 -4.12 9.44 -2.80
CA PHE A 147 -4.87 10.63 -2.39
C PHE A 147 -5.94 11.03 -3.42
N ARG A 148 -7.05 11.60 -2.95
CA ARG A 148 -8.08 12.21 -3.82
C ARG A 148 -7.59 13.52 -4.41
N ASN A 149 -6.80 14.28 -3.65
CA ASN A 149 -6.27 15.58 -4.07
C ASN A 149 -5.00 15.39 -4.91
N ALA A 150 -5.04 15.79 -6.19
CA ALA A 150 -3.92 15.64 -7.12
C ALA A 150 -2.67 16.42 -6.69
N ILE A 151 -2.84 17.57 -6.01
CA ILE A 151 -1.71 18.37 -5.50
C ILE A 151 -1.00 17.61 -4.38
N LEU A 152 -1.77 17.06 -3.44
CA LEU A 152 -1.24 16.26 -2.34
C LEU A 152 -0.58 14.98 -2.87
N GLN A 153 -1.20 14.32 -3.85
CA GLN A 153 -0.64 13.16 -4.55
C GLN A 153 0.71 13.50 -5.20
N GLY A 154 0.82 14.64 -5.88
CA GLY A 154 2.06 15.09 -6.53
C GLY A 154 3.17 15.37 -5.51
N ILE A 155 2.87 16.04 -4.39
CA ILE A 155 3.85 16.32 -3.33
C ILE A 155 4.35 15.01 -2.70
N ILE A 156 3.45 14.11 -2.35
CA ILE A 156 3.80 12.83 -1.75
C ILE A 156 4.62 11.99 -2.73
N GLY A 157 4.28 11.98 -4.03
CA GLY A 157 5.05 11.25 -5.04
C GLY A 157 6.54 11.63 -5.08
N VAL A 158 6.88 12.89 -4.79
CA VAL A 158 8.27 13.37 -4.74
C VAL A 158 8.99 12.94 -3.45
N VAL A 159 8.31 12.94 -2.30
CA VAL A 159 8.95 12.71 -0.99
C VAL A 159 8.68 11.33 -0.43
N PHE A 160 7.95 10.48 -1.15
CA PHE A 160 7.42 9.22 -0.64
C PHE A 160 8.48 8.31 -0.03
N ASN A 161 9.55 8.02 -0.76
CA ASN A 161 10.60 7.12 -0.28
C ASN A 161 11.28 7.66 0.98
N GLU A 162 11.57 8.96 1.02
CA GLU A 162 12.16 9.57 2.22
C GLU A 162 11.19 9.53 3.39
N ALA A 163 9.89 9.79 3.13
CA ALA A 163 8.86 9.73 4.16
C ALA A 163 8.75 8.32 4.77
N MET A 164 8.70 7.28 3.92
CA MET A 164 8.64 5.90 4.38
C MET A 164 9.87 5.51 5.21
N GLN A 165 11.07 5.88 4.75
CA GLN A 165 12.31 5.65 5.49
C GLN A 165 12.33 6.35 6.86
N ARG A 166 11.74 7.54 6.97
CA ARG A 166 11.64 8.26 8.26
C ARG A 166 10.66 7.57 9.21
N ILE A 167 9.54 7.06 8.69
CA ILE A 167 8.55 6.31 9.47
C ILE A 167 9.20 5.03 10.01
N VAL A 168 9.81 4.21 9.16
CA VAL A 168 10.45 2.96 9.57
C VAL A 168 11.51 3.22 10.64
N ARG A 169 12.39 4.20 10.43
CA ARG A 169 13.42 4.58 11.45
C ARG A 169 12.81 5.10 12.75
N ALA A 170 11.64 5.70 12.72
CA ALA A 170 10.96 6.14 13.93
C ALA A 170 10.50 4.94 14.78
N PHE A 171 9.95 3.90 14.14
CA PHE A 171 9.61 2.65 14.82
C PHE A 171 10.86 1.94 15.38
N GLU A 172 11.95 1.88 14.62
CA GLU A 172 13.23 1.30 15.09
C GLU A 172 13.77 2.04 16.34
N ARG A 173 13.79 3.38 16.31
CA ARG A 173 14.23 4.18 17.46
C ARG A 173 13.31 3.98 18.67
N ARG A 174 12.01 3.90 18.44
CA ARG A 174 11.05 3.66 19.53
C ARG A 174 11.24 2.28 20.13
N ALA A 175 11.47 1.25 19.32
CA ALA A 175 11.80 -0.09 19.79
C ALA A 175 13.08 -0.09 20.63
N ALA A 176 14.14 0.59 20.19
CA ALA A 176 15.38 0.73 20.95
C ALA A 176 15.16 1.45 22.30
N ALA A 177 14.30 2.46 22.34
CA ALA A 177 13.99 3.18 23.55
C ALA A 177 13.16 2.36 24.57
N LEU A 178 12.35 1.43 24.09
CA LEU A 178 11.46 0.62 24.94
C LEU A 178 12.09 -0.71 25.38
N TYR A 179 12.95 -1.30 24.53
CA TYR A 179 13.40 -2.69 24.69
C TYR A 179 14.92 -2.86 24.64
N GLY A 180 15.65 -1.80 24.30
CA GLY A 180 17.12 -1.80 24.15
C GLY A 180 17.91 -1.57 25.42
#